data_6b59f0e5a23c85a0111261f1de414c8c
#
_entry.id   6b59f0e5a23c85a0111261f1de414c8c
#
_cell.length_a   1.000
_cell.length_b   1.000
_cell.length_c   1.000
_cell.angle_alpha   90.00
_cell.angle_beta   90.00
_cell.angle_gamma   90.00
#
_symmetry.space_group_name_H-M   'P 1'
#
loop_
_entity.id
_entity.type
_entity.pdbx_description
1 polymer ?
#
loop_
_entity_poly.entity_id
_entity_poly.type
_entity_poly.pdbx_seq_one_letter_code
_entity_poly.pdbx_strand_id
1 'polypeptide(L)'
;MYPRILKAPIEVDDKGTEKYAVSALNTTDSEEEITIYGVNEDSKYINTKNIPDTRNQVLVSKGYMEKYGLKENQTIELKEKFGSKKYKLTIKGTYVYPASLCIFMTRENFNKVFDKDKDYFCGYFSNKKLDIDDMYVASIITEKDLTVMSDQLEDSMGQAFYLFWGFATLIYIIVIYILAKMIIEKNKQSISMIKILGYTDKEVSSLYNIATAK
;
A
#
# COMPACT_ATOMS: atom_id res chain seq x y z
N MET A 1 10.79 13.99 0.83
CA MET A 1 9.70 14.91 1.22
C MET A 1 9.45 14.73 2.71
N TYR A 2 9.33 15.82 3.47
CA TYR A 2 9.08 15.79 4.92
C TYR A 2 7.81 16.61 5.21
N PRO A 3 6.61 15.99 5.14
CA PRO A 3 5.41 16.66 5.59
C PRO A 3 5.45 16.84 7.10
N ARG A 4 5.13 18.05 7.57
CA ARG A 4 5.03 18.39 8.97
C ARG A 4 3.66 18.92 9.28
N ILE A 5 3.04 18.35 10.29
CA ILE A 5 1.77 18.83 10.85
C ILE A 5 2.10 19.71 12.05
N LEU A 6 1.55 20.91 12.08
CA LEU A 6 1.75 21.88 13.15
C LEU A 6 0.57 21.88 14.11
N LYS A 7 0.83 22.13 15.39
CA LYS A 7 -0.20 22.36 16.41
C LYS A 7 -0.82 23.76 16.29
N ALA A 8 -0.06 24.71 15.75
CA ALA A 8 -0.51 26.07 15.47
C ALA A 8 0.15 26.56 14.17
N PRO A 9 -0.52 27.43 13.37
CA PRO A 9 0.06 27.99 12.17
C PRO A 9 1.21 28.94 12.52
N ILE A 10 2.44 28.54 12.23
CA ILE A 10 3.64 29.33 12.39
C ILE A 10 4.24 29.58 11.02
N GLU A 11 4.49 30.85 10.69
CA GLU A 11 5.13 31.23 9.45
C GLU A 11 6.62 30.88 9.49
N VAL A 12 7.07 30.18 8.44
CA VAL A 12 8.49 29.86 8.23
C VAL A 12 8.91 30.43 6.89
N ASP A 13 9.89 31.31 6.92
CA ASP A 13 10.48 31.91 5.71
C ASP A 13 11.67 31.07 5.22
N ASP A 14 11.37 29.87 4.70
CA ASP A 14 12.38 29.00 4.10
C ASP A 14 12.03 28.76 2.62
N LYS A 15 12.98 29.09 1.74
CA LYS A 15 12.84 28.87 0.29
C LYS A 15 12.74 27.37 -0.01
N GLY A 16 11.57 26.93 -0.46
CA GLY A 16 11.30 25.53 -0.82
C GLY A 16 10.34 24.82 0.12
N THR A 17 9.69 25.55 1.01
CA THR A 17 8.55 25.07 1.78
C THR A 17 7.24 25.40 1.08
N GLU A 18 6.27 24.49 1.17
CA GLU A 18 4.91 24.71 0.69
C GLU A 18 3.92 24.46 1.81
N LYS A 19 3.04 25.43 2.03
CA LYS A 19 1.93 25.32 2.98
C LYS A 19 0.88 24.36 2.47
N TYR A 20 0.37 23.50 3.34
CA TYR A 20 -0.80 22.69 3.05
C TYR A 20 -1.77 22.68 4.22
N ALA A 21 -3.01 22.33 3.93
CA ALA A 21 -4.03 22.07 4.94
C ALA A 21 -4.43 20.61 4.90
N VAL A 22 -4.78 20.05 6.05
CA VAL A 22 -5.28 18.69 6.16
C VAL A 22 -6.45 18.62 7.13
N SER A 23 -7.43 17.78 6.81
CA SER A 23 -8.54 17.43 7.68
C SER A 23 -8.87 15.97 7.50
N ALA A 24 -9.50 15.38 8.50
CA ALA A 24 -9.99 14.01 8.44
C ALA A 24 -11.52 14.01 8.60
N LEU A 25 -12.18 13.33 7.70
CA LEU A 25 -13.63 13.10 7.73
C LEU A 25 -13.91 11.61 7.67
N ASN A 26 -15.04 11.19 8.22
CA ASN A 26 -15.47 9.81 8.15
C ASN A 26 -16.46 9.62 7.00
N THR A 27 -16.42 8.44 6.38
CA THR A 27 -17.51 8.01 5.48
C THR A 27 -18.81 7.89 6.27
N THR A 28 -19.94 8.12 5.61
CA THR A 28 -21.26 8.00 6.26
C THR A 28 -21.62 6.56 6.57
N ASP A 29 -21.16 5.63 5.77
CA ASP A 29 -21.59 4.23 5.80
C ASP A 29 -20.70 3.31 6.65
N SER A 30 -19.37 3.51 6.63
CA SER A 30 -18.40 2.61 7.26
C SER A 30 -17.62 3.24 8.42
N GLU A 31 -17.82 4.52 8.72
CA GLU A 31 -17.03 5.30 9.70
C GLU A 31 -15.53 5.32 9.44
N GLU A 32 -15.10 4.91 8.24
CA GLU A 32 -13.70 4.93 7.86
C GLU A 32 -13.22 6.37 7.67
N GLU A 33 -12.04 6.64 8.20
CA GLU A 33 -11.44 7.96 8.14
C GLU A 33 -10.78 8.20 6.77
N ILE A 34 -11.18 9.29 6.12
CA ILE A 34 -10.66 9.75 4.85
C ILE A 34 -9.91 11.05 5.07
N THR A 35 -8.66 11.09 4.69
CA THR A 35 -7.83 12.28 4.80
C THR A 35 -8.06 13.21 3.61
N ILE A 36 -8.28 14.49 3.88
CA ILE A 36 -8.49 15.51 2.85
C ILE A 36 -7.32 16.48 2.88
N TYR A 37 -6.64 16.61 1.75
CA TYR A 37 -5.52 17.52 1.56
C TYR A 37 -5.93 18.74 0.76
N GLY A 38 -5.68 19.93 1.31
CA GLY A 38 -5.71 21.21 0.62
C GLY A 38 -4.28 21.60 0.23
N VAL A 39 -3.97 21.61 -1.04
CA VAL A 39 -2.62 21.85 -1.58
C VAL A 39 -2.59 23.08 -2.50
N ASN A 40 -1.40 23.65 -2.71
CA ASN A 40 -1.26 24.79 -3.61
C ASN A 40 -1.43 24.32 -5.07
N GLU A 41 -1.91 25.21 -5.94
CA GLU A 41 -2.17 24.92 -7.35
C GLU A 41 -0.89 24.58 -8.13
N ASP A 42 0.23 25.15 -7.77
CA ASP A 42 1.55 24.97 -8.38
C ASP A 42 2.52 24.18 -7.48
N SER A 43 2.00 23.25 -6.69
CA SER A 43 2.79 22.45 -5.77
C SER A 43 3.91 21.68 -6.50
N LYS A 44 5.10 21.73 -5.92
CA LYS A 44 6.27 20.95 -6.36
C LYS A 44 6.28 19.52 -5.79
N TYR A 45 5.50 19.29 -4.74
CA TYR A 45 5.45 18.02 -4.02
C TYR A 45 4.31 17.13 -4.45
N ILE A 46 3.22 17.72 -4.91
CA ILE A 46 2.02 17.02 -5.37
C ILE A 46 1.69 17.52 -6.78
N ASN A 47 1.49 16.61 -7.72
CA ASN A 47 1.12 16.99 -9.07
C ASN A 47 -0.32 17.51 -9.12
N THR A 48 -0.45 18.82 -9.08
CA THR A 48 -1.73 19.54 -8.98
C THR A 48 -2.40 19.83 -10.32
N LYS A 49 -1.76 19.50 -11.44
CA LYS A 49 -2.23 19.88 -12.79
C LYS A 49 -3.68 19.52 -13.12
N ASN A 50 -4.23 18.52 -12.44
CA ASN A 50 -5.59 18.04 -12.66
C ASN A 50 -6.53 18.33 -11.49
N ILE A 51 -6.08 19.04 -10.45
CA ILE A 51 -6.93 19.37 -9.31
C ILE A 51 -7.94 20.44 -9.76
N PRO A 52 -9.26 20.18 -9.61
CA PRO A 52 -10.28 21.14 -10.01
C PRO A 52 -10.26 22.39 -9.14
N ASP A 53 -10.44 23.55 -9.77
CA ASP A 53 -10.53 24.84 -9.06
C ASP A 53 -11.98 25.22 -8.66
N THR A 54 -12.86 24.27 -8.58
CA THR A 54 -14.25 24.49 -8.15
C THR A 54 -14.41 24.02 -6.70
N ARG A 55 -15.10 24.82 -5.88
CA ARG A 55 -15.21 24.68 -4.42
C ARG A 55 -15.43 23.25 -3.91
N ASN A 56 -16.31 22.50 -4.51
CA ASN A 56 -16.70 21.16 -4.05
C ASN A 56 -16.20 20.02 -4.97
N GLN A 57 -15.35 20.34 -5.94
CA GLN A 57 -14.79 19.35 -6.84
C GLN A 57 -13.43 18.87 -6.32
N VAL A 58 -13.20 17.56 -6.41
CA VAL A 58 -12.05 16.92 -5.80
C VAL A 58 -11.46 15.83 -6.68
N LEU A 59 -10.18 15.53 -6.48
CA LEU A 59 -9.58 14.26 -6.89
C LEU A 59 -9.57 13.30 -5.69
N VAL A 60 -9.80 12.03 -5.95
CA VAL A 60 -9.71 10.99 -4.94
C VAL A 60 -8.52 10.07 -5.22
N SER A 61 -7.95 9.46 -4.18
CA SER A 61 -6.91 8.44 -4.41
C SER A 61 -7.48 7.26 -5.18
N LYS A 62 -6.67 6.66 -6.05
CA LYS A 62 -7.07 5.49 -6.83
C LYS A 62 -7.59 4.36 -5.94
N GLY A 63 -6.91 4.10 -4.80
CA GLY A 63 -7.36 3.10 -3.83
C GLY A 63 -8.73 3.40 -3.22
N TYR A 64 -9.06 4.69 -2.98
CA TYR A 64 -10.38 5.09 -2.49
C TYR A 64 -11.47 4.84 -3.54
N MET A 65 -11.20 5.21 -4.81
CA MET A 65 -12.13 4.96 -5.90
C MET A 65 -12.41 3.47 -6.10
N GLU A 66 -11.38 2.63 -6.09
CA GLU A 66 -11.49 1.18 -6.27
C GLU A 66 -12.20 0.50 -5.10
N LYS A 67 -11.83 0.84 -3.86
CA LYS A 67 -12.39 0.22 -2.65
C LYS A 67 -13.90 0.41 -2.53
N TYR A 68 -14.40 1.59 -2.88
CA TYR A 68 -15.82 1.93 -2.77
C TYR A 68 -16.59 1.89 -4.09
N GLY A 69 -15.94 1.50 -5.19
CA GLY A 69 -16.55 1.44 -6.52
C GLY A 69 -17.04 2.80 -7.01
N LEU A 70 -16.36 3.89 -6.63
CA LEU A 70 -16.74 5.26 -6.94
C LEU A 70 -16.51 5.55 -8.43
N LYS A 71 -17.25 6.51 -8.97
CA LYS A 71 -17.13 6.93 -10.38
C LYS A 71 -16.87 8.42 -10.48
N GLU A 72 -16.28 8.84 -11.60
CA GLU A 72 -16.15 10.26 -11.93
C GLU A 72 -17.53 10.93 -12.01
N ASN A 73 -17.59 12.17 -11.59
CA ASN A 73 -18.81 12.98 -11.45
C ASN A 73 -19.81 12.48 -10.39
N GLN A 74 -19.48 11.46 -9.62
CA GLN A 74 -20.26 11.05 -8.47
C GLN A 74 -20.03 12.01 -7.30
N THR A 75 -21.11 12.30 -6.56
CA THR A 75 -21.04 13.06 -5.31
C THR A 75 -20.96 12.10 -4.13
N ILE A 76 -19.97 12.31 -3.28
CA ILE A 76 -19.77 11.60 -2.01
C ILE A 76 -20.17 12.50 -0.85
N GLU A 77 -20.69 11.91 0.21
CA GLU A 77 -21.01 12.59 1.47
C GLU A 77 -20.09 12.08 2.58
N LEU A 78 -19.40 12.98 3.24
CA LEU A 78 -18.52 12.71 4.36
C LEU A 78 -19.01 13.48 5.59
N LYS A 79 -18.76 12.96 6.79
CA LYS A 79 -19.17 13.57 8.07
C LYS A 79 -17.97 13.84 8.97
N GLU A 80 -18.08 14.83 9.83
CA GLU A 80 -17.09 15.06 10.89
C GLU A 80 -17.09 13.89 11.88
N LYS A 81 -15.89 13.53 12.36
CA LYS A 81 -15.72 12.45 13.35
C LYS A 81 -16.43 12.71 14.68
N PHE A 82 -16.40 13.95 15.12
CA PHE A 82 -16.95 14.40 16.42
C PHE A 82 -18.02 15.48 16.28
N GLY A 83 -18.51 15.73 15.05
CA GLY A 83 -19.50 16.74 14.73
C GLY A 83 -20.69 16.18 13.97
N SER A 84 -21.67 17.02 13.72
CA SER A 84 -22.85 16.68 12.91
C SER A 84 -22.77 17.22 11.48
N LYS A 85 -21.71 17.97 11.16
CA LYS A 85 -21.58 18.62 9.86
C LYS A 85 -21.22 17.60 8.79
N LYS A 86 -21.90 17.71 7.65
CA LYS A 86 -21.71 16.86 6.50
C LYS A 86 -21.20 17.69 5.32
N TYR A 87 -20.33 17.08 4.52
CA TYR A 87 -19.70 17.70 3.37
C TYR A 87 -20.02 16.88 2.12
N LYS A 88 -20.51 17.56 1.09
CA LYS A 88 -20.77 16.95 -0.23
C LYS A 88 -19.68 17.37 -1.20
N LEU A 89 -18.94 16.38 -1.71
CA LEU A 89 -17.83 16.58 -2.63
C LEU A 89 -18.08 15.80 -3.90
N THR A 90 -17.80 16.40 -5.06
CA THR A 90 -17.98 15.78 -6.38
C THR A 90 -16.63 15.33 -6.92
N ILE A 91 -16.52 14.07 -7.22
CA ILE A 91 -15.29 13.46 -7.76
C ILE A 91 -15.12 13.89 -9.23
N LYS A 92 -13.96 14.45 -9.57
CA LYS A 92 -13.60 14.84 -10.95
C LYS A 92 -12.52 13.97 -11.57
N GLY A 93 -11.92 13.10 -10.80
CA GLY A 93 -10.89 12.20 -11.28
C GLY A 93 -10.15 11.53 -10.15
N THR A 94 -9.08 10.84 -10.51
CA THR A 94 -8.22 10.13 -9.56
C THR A 94 -6.83 10.74 -9.48
N TYR A 95 -6.23 10.60 -8.30
CA TYR A 95 -4.83 10.87 -8.06
C TYR A 95 -4.13 9.58 -7.62
N VAL A 96 -2.96 9.31 -8.19
CA VAL A 96 -2.19 8.12 -7.82
C VAL A 96 -1.46 8.39 -6.50
N TYR A 97 -2.07 7.94 -5.41
CA TYR A 97 -1.51 8.04 -4.07
C TYR A 97 -1.70 6.70 -3.34
N PRO A 98 -0.65 5.87 -3.27
CA PRO A 98 -0.77 4.50 -2.74
C PRO A 98 -0.82 4.42 -1.20
N ALA A 99 -0.42 5.49 -0.50
CA ALA A 99 -0.20 5.44 0.94
C ALA A 99 -1.49 5.41 1.77
N SER A 100 -2.60 5.99 1.27
CA SER A 100 -3.86 6.04 2.04
C SER A 100 -5.07 6.36 1.17
N LEU A 101 -6.26 6.19 1.77
CA LEU A 101 -7.51 6.68 1.21
C LEU A 101 -7.59 8.18 1.46
N CYS A 102 -7.49 8.97 0.40
CA CYS A 102 -7.44 10.41 0.55
C CYS A 102 -8.11 11.15 -0.62
N ILE A 103 -8.35 12.43 -0.36
CA ILE A 103 -8.97 13.39 -1.26
C ILE A 103 -8.03 14.57 -1.40
N PHE A 104 -7.92 15.11 -2.62
CA PHE A 104 -7.12 16.30 -2.92
C PHE A 104 -8.00 17.40 -3.49
N MET A 105 -7.81 18.61 -3.00
CA MET A 105 -8.40 19.84 -3.53
C MET A 105 -7.39 20.98 -3.41
N THR A 106 -7.67 22.13 -4.04
CA THR A 106 -6.84 23.32 -3.83
C THR A 106 -6.98 23.83 -2.41
N ARG A 107 -5.91 24.39 -1.83
CA ARG A 107 -5.94 24.94 -0.46
C ARG A 107 -6.99 26.04 -0.29
N GLU A 108 -7.18 26.85 -1.32
CA GLU A 108 -8.22 27.87 -1.31
C GLU A 108 -9.63 27.26 -1.20
N ASN A 109 -9.92 26.22 -1.98
CA ASN A 109 -11.20 25.53 -1.92
C ASN A 109 -11.37 24.75 -0.61
N PHE A 110 -10.30 24.16 -0.08
CA PHE A 110 -10.30 23.54 1.24
C PHE A 110 -10.72 24.53 2.32
N ASN A 111 -10.10 25.72 2.35
CA ASN A 111 -10.41 26.74 3.33
C ASN A 111 -11.86 27.21 3.23
N LYS A 112 -12.40 27.37 2.00
CA LYS A 112 -13.81 27.71 1.76
C LYS A 112 -14.79 26.61 2.18
N VAL A 113 -14.43 25.34 1.96
CA VAL A 113 -15.28 24.19 2.31
C VAL A 113 -15.36 23.99 3.83
N PHE A 114 -14.22 24.13 4.52
CA PHE A 114 -14.10 23.91 5.95
C PHE A 114 -14.29 25.17 6.81
N ASP A 115 -14.77 26.27 6.21
CA ASP A 115 -14.98 27.58 6.86
C ASP A 115 -13.74 28.05 7.66
N LYS A 116 -12.57 27.93 7.02
CA LYS A 116 -11.29 28.40 7.55
C LYS A 116 -10.92 29.77 6.99
N ASP A 117 -10.00 30.45 7.68
CA ASP A 117 -9.44 31.71 7.18
C ASP A 117 -8.76 31.50 5.82
N LYS A 118 -8.75 32.55 4.99
CA LYS A 118 -8.23 32.47 3.60
C LYS A 118 -6.81 31.93 3.53
N ASP A 119 -5.96 32.29 4.48
CA ASP A 119 -4.56 31.89 4.55
C ASP A 119 -4.30 30.71 5.49
N TYR A 120 -5.34 30.01 5.91
CA TYR A 120 -5.22 28.88 6.80
C TYR A 120 -4.34 27.77 6.19
N PHE A 121 -3.46 27.25 7.03
CA PHE A 121 -2.65 26.06 6.79
C PHE A 121 -2.39 25.34 8.12
N CYS A 122 -2.06 24.07 8.08
CA CYS A 122 -1.72 23.30 9.27
C CYS A 122 -0.41 22.52 9.11
N GLY A 123 0.31 22.73 8.04
CA GLY A 123 1.57 22.04 7.84
C GLY A 123 2.38 22.55 6.65
N TYR A 124 3.59 22.01 6.55
CA TYR A 124 4.53 22.29 5.49
C TYR A 124 5.01 21.01 4.81
N PHE A 125 5.07 21.03 3.49
CA PHE A 125 5.93 20.13 2.73
C PHE A 125 7.31 20.75 2.58
N SER A 126 8.36 19.98 2.84
CA SER A 126 9.75 20.41 2.68
C SER A 126 10.65 19.26 2.28
N ASN A 127 11.74 19.56 1.58
CA ASN A 127 12.82 18.60 1.31
C ASN A 127 13.90 18.61 2.40
N LYS A 128 13.80 19.53 3.35
CA LYS A 128 14.77 19.72 4.43
C LYS A 128 14.08 19.67 5.78
N LYS A 129 14.86 19.39 6.80
CA LYS A 129 14.40 19.56 8.18
C LYS A 129 14.25 21.06 8.43
N LEU A 130 13.03 21.53 8.69
CA LEU A 130 12.76 22.92 9.04
C LEU A 130 13.17 23.18 10.49
N ASP A 131 13.68 24.36 10.74
CA ASP A 131 14.00 24.84 12.09
C ASP A 131 12.71 25.41 12.72
N ILE A 132 11.90 24.51 13.24
CA ILE A 132 10.68 24.83 13.98
C ILE A 132 10.82 24.18 15.34
N ASP A 133 10.54 24.95 16.39
CA ASP A 133 10.54 24.43 17.76
C ASP A 133 9.57 23.25 17.89
N ASP A 134 10.04 22.15 18.44
CA ASP A 134 9.29 20.89 18.61
C ASP A 134 7.97 21.08 19.38
N MET A 135 7.86 22.13 20.18
CA MET A 135 6.63 22.50 20.88
C MET A 135 5.47 22.74 19.92
N TYR A 136 5.76 23.30 18.75
CA TYR A 136 4.77 23.64 17.72
C TYR A 136 4.56 22.54 16.68
N VAL A 137 5.39 21.52 16.67
CA VAL A 137 5.27 20.40 15.74
C VAL A 137 4.37 19.31 16.34
N ALA A 138 3.33 18.95 15.64
CA ALA A 138 2.45 17.84 16.04
C ALA A 138 3.00 16.50 15.55
N SER A 139 3.48 16.45 14.30
CA SER A 139 4.04 15.25 13.70
C SER A 139 4.98 15.63 12.55
N ILE A 140 6.03 14.84 12.39
CA ILE A 140 6.91 14.88 11.23
C ILE A 140 6.82 13.51 10.57
N ILE A 141 6.39 13.44 9.34
CA ILE A 141 6.37 12.21 8.57
C ILE A 141 7.58 12.22 7.64
N THR A 142 8.51 11.32 7.87
CA THR A 142 9.69 11.18 7.00
C THR A 142 9.46 10.06 5.98
N GLU A 143 10.27 10.03 4.92
CA GLU A 143 10.27 8.91 3.98
C GLU A 143 10.51 7.58 4.69
N LYS A 144 11.40 7.58 5.68
CA LYS A 144 11.68 6.41 6.51
C LYS A 144 10.45 5.95 7.30
N ASP A 145 9.63 6.86 7.82
CA ASP A 145 8.42 6.48 8.55
C ASP A 145 7.38 5.84 7.65
N LEU A 146 7.34 6.24 6.38
CA LEU A 146 6.47 5.64 5.37
C LEU A 146 6.95 4.25 4.93
N THR A 147 8.26 4.00 4.92
CA THR A 147 8.83 2.71 4.51
C THR A 147 8.89 1.70 5.65
N VAL A 148 9.01 2.12 6.90
CA VAL A 148 9.06 1.22 8.06
C VAL A 148 7.91 0.23 8.10
N MET A 149 6.69 0.67 7.80
CA MET A 149 5.53 -0.23 7.78
C MET A 149 5.60 -1.23 6.62
N SER A 150 6.08 -0.79 5.46
CA SER A 150 6.30 -1.68 4.30
C SER A 150 7.42 -2.68 4.57
N ASP A 151 8.52 -2.22 5.16
CA ASP A 151 9.66 -3.05 5.53
C ASP A 151 9.26 -4.12 6.56
N GLN A 152 8.47 -3.74 7.58
CA GLN A 152 7.94 -4.69 8.57
C GLN A 152 6.97 -5.71 7.97
N LEU A 153 6.15 -5.30 7.02
CA LEU A 153 5.27 -6.21 6.28
C LEU A 153 6.08 -7.18 5.42
N GLU A 154 7.08 -6.67 4.70
CA GLU A 154 7.97 -7.48 3.86
C GLU A 154 8.73 -8.52 4.70
N ASP A 155 9.31 -8.12 5.83
CA ASP A 155 10.00 -9.02 6.76
C ASP A 155 9.06 -10.09 7.33
N SER A 156 7.87 -9.71 7.76
CA SER A 156 6.88 -10.63 8.33
C SER A 156 6.34 -11.61 7.27
N MET A 157 6.06 -11.12 6.07
CA MET A 157 5.63 -11.97 4.95
C MET A 157 6.77 -12.86 4.47
N GLY A 158 8.01 -12.36 4.44
CA GLY A 158 9.18 -13.13 4.08
C GLY A 158 9.35 -14.35 4.97
N GLN A 159 9.24 -14.18 6.30
CA GLN A 159 9.30 -15.29 7.24
C GLN A 159 8.21 -16.34 6.99
N ALA A 160 6.98 -15.90 6.73
CA ALA A 160 5.88 -16.81 6.40
C ALA A 160 6.16 -17.58 5.09
N PHE A 161 6.68 -16.95 4.05
CA PHE A 161 7.07 -17.60 2.80
C PHE A 161 8.15 -18.67 3.01
N TYR A 162 9.18 -18.40 3.84
CA TYR A 162 10.21 -19.41 4.15
C TYR A 162 9.61 -20.64 4.85
N LEU A 163 8.67 -20.46 5.76
CA LEU A 163 7.96 -21.57 6.39
C LEU A 163 7.16 -22.39 5.37
N PHE A 164 6.37 -21.73 4.52
CA PHE A 164 5.63 -22.42 3.45
C PHE A 164 6.53 -23.15 2.49
N TRP A 165 7.66 -22.58 2.12
CA TRP A 165 8.64 -23.19 1.23
C TRP A 165 9.27 -24.44 1.87
N GLY A 166 9.57 -24.39 3.17
CA GLY A 166 10.03 -25.52 3.94
C GLY A 166 9.02 -26.68 3.93
N PHE A 167 7.74 -26.40 4.21
CA PHE A 167 6.67 -27.40 4.15
C PHE A 167 6.48 -27.98 2.75
N ALA A 168 6.48 -27.13 1.73
CA ALA A 168 6.34 -27.58 0.34
C ALA A 168 7.47 -28.52 -0.07
N THR A 169 8.70 -28.21 0.33
CA THR A 169 9.87 -29.05 0.06
C THR A 169 9.74 -30.41 0.76
N LEU A 170 9.29 -30.43 2.00
CA LEU A 170 9.08 -31.66 2.75
C LEU A 170 8.01 -32.55 2.10
N ILE A 171 6.87 -31.96 1.72
CA ILE A 171 5.81 -32.69 1.00
C ILE A 171 6.33 -33.24 -0.33
N TYR A 172 7.11 -32.44 -1.07
CA TYR A 172 7.70 -32.86 -2.34
C TYR A 172 8.61 -34.09 -2.18
N ILE A 173 9.45 -34.13 -1.14
CA ILE A 173 10.31 -35.29 -0.85
C ILE A 173 9.45 -36.55 -0.55
N ILE A 174 8.39 -36.38 0.26
CA ILE A 174 7.49 -37.49 0.60
C ILE A 174 6.80 -38.07 -0.67
N VAL A 175 6.31 -37.18 -1.54
CA VAL A 175 5.66 -37.58 -2.79
C VAL A 175 6.61 -38.32 -3.69
N ILE A 176 7.85 -37.82 -3.87
CA ILE A 176 8.86 -38.54 -4.67
C ILE A 176 9.16 -39.92 -4.06
N TYR A 177 9.31 -40.03 -2.76
CA TYR A 177 9.54 -41.31 -2.08
C TYR A 177 8.40 -42.29 -2.33
N ILE A 178 7.14 -41.87 -2.20
CA ILE A 178 5.98 -42.71 -2.45
C ILE A 178 5.92 -43.16 -3.92
N LEU A 179 6.16 -42.24 -4.86
CA LEU A 179 6.18 -42.57 -6.29
C LEU A 179 7.29 -43.57 -6.62
N ALA A 180 8.49 -43.37 -6.11
CA ALA A 180 9.61 -44.28 -6.31
C ALA A 180 9.29 -45.67 -5.74
N LYS A 181 8.73 -45.74 -4.53
CA LYS A 181 8.31 -46.99 -3.90
C LYS A 181 7.24 -47.71 -4.74
N MET A 182 6.24 -46.99 -5.23
CA MET A 182 5.17 -47.54 -6.06
C MET A 182 5.71 -48.10 -7.40
N ILE A 183 6.67 -47.40 -8.04
CA ILE A 183 7.31 -47.86 -9.26
C ILE A 183 8.09 -49.16 -9.00
N ILE A 184 8.85 -49.23 -7.91
CA ILE A 184 9.61 -50.41 -7.53
C ILE A 184 8.67 -51.61 -7.24
N GLU A 185 7.60 -51.40 -6.46
CA GLU A 185 6.62 -52.44 -6.15
C GLU A 185 5.91 -52.95 -7.40
N LYS A 186 5.49 -52.07 -8.30
CA LYS A 186 4.84 -52.44 -9.57
C LYS A 186 5.76 -53.24 -10.48
N ASN A 187 7.06 -52.98 -10.46
CA ASN A 187 8.04 -53.65 -11.32
C ASN A 187 8.79 -54.78 -10.60
N LYS A 188 8.39 -55.17 -9.40
CA LYS A 188 9.08 -56.16 -8.56
C LYS A 188 9.35 -57.48 -9.28
N GLN A 189 8.39 -58.00 -10.05
CA GLN A 189 8.56 -59.25 -10.82
C GLN A 189 9.61 -59.09 -11.93
N SER A 190 9.59 -57.97 -12.69
CA SER A 190 10.55 -57.67 -13.73
C SER A 190 11.96 -57.49 -13.16
N ILE A 191 12.10 -56.79 -12.04
CA ILE A 191 13.35 -56.58 -11.32
C ILE A 191 13.93 -57.96 -10.86
N SER A 192 13.08 -58.84 -10.30
CA SER A 192 13.49 -60.17 -9.86
C SER A 192 13.97 -61.02 -11.03
N MET A 193 13.32 -60.94 -12.18
CA MET A 193 13.71 -61.70 -13.38
C MET A 193 15.05 -61.23 -13.92
N ILE A 194 15.32 -59.92 -13.95
CA ILE A 194 16.59 -59.35 -14.39
C ILE A 194 17.74 -59.77 -13.45
N LYS A 195 17.48 -59.83 -12.13
CA LYS A 195 18.46 -60.35 -11.14
C LYS A 195 18.78 -61.83 -11.33
N ILE A 196 17.81 -62.65 -11.67
CA ILE A 196 18.03 -64.08 -11.98
C ILE A 196 18.91 -64.23 -13.24
N LEU A 197 18.83 -63.29 -14.19
CA LEU A 197 19.69 -63.22 -15.39
C LEU A 197 21.12 -62.74 -15.11
N GLY A 198 21.46 -62.44 -13.84
CA GLY A 198 22.84 -62.12 -13.43
C GLY A 198 23.18 -60.63 -13.37
N TYR A 199 22.20 -59.73 -13.53
CA TYR A 199 22.46 -58.28 -13.41
C TYR A 199 22.61 -57.86 -11.94
N THR A 200 23.54 -56.97 -11.70
CA THR A 200 23.82 -56.40 -10.37
C THR A 200 22.79 -55.33 -9.97
N ASP A 201 22.65 -55.07 -8.68
CA ASP A 201 21.71 -54.05 -8.15
C ASP A 201 22.00 -52.65 -8.73
N LYS A 202 23.26 -52.34 -9.03
CA LYS A 202 23.64 -51.05 -9.64
C LYS A 202 23.15 -50.93 -11.09
N GLU A 203 23.24 -52.00 -11.86
CA GLU A 203 22.80 -52.02 -13.26
C GLU A 203 21.27 -51.98 -13.35
N VAL A 204 20.57 -52.67 -12.50
CA VAL A 204 19.10 -52.58 -12.38
C VAL A 204 18.66 -51.18 -12.00
N SER A 205 19.28 -50.54 -10.97
CA SER A 205 18.97 -49.20 -10.54
C SER A 205 19.24 -48.15 -11.63
N SER A 206 20.34 -48.30 -12.40
CA SER A 206 20.66 -47.43 -13.52
C SER A 206 19.60 -47.50 -14.64
N LEU A 207 19.13 -48.66 -15.00
CA LEU A 207 18.08 -48.87 -16.00
C LEU A 207 16.77 -48.16 -15.63
N TYR A 208 16.35 -48.26 -14.35
CA TYR A 208 15.11 -47.62 -13.89
C TYR A 208 15.27 -46.10 -13.72
N ASN A 209 16.42 -45.60 -13.30
CA ASN A 209 16.67 -44.15 -13.21
C ASN A 209 16.65 -43.46 -14.57
N ILE A 210 17.21 -44.10 -15.61
CA ILE A 210 17.19 -43.57 -16.98
C ILE A 210 15.77 -43.59 -17.57
N ALA A 211 14.97 -44.60 -17.24
CA ALA A 211 13.58 -44.69 -17.71
C ALA A 211 12.63 -43.71 -17.04
N THR A 212 12.94 -43.24 -15.80
CA THR A 212 12.12 -42.28 -15.05
C THR A 212 12.55 -40.83 -15.29
N ALA A 213 13.74 -40.59 -15.86
CA ALA A 213 14.27 -39.25 -16.15
C ALA A 213 13.86 -38.66 -17.53
N LYS A 214 13.06 -39.41 -18.29
CA LYS A 214 12.43 -38.98 -19.56
C LYS A 214 10.95 -38.65 -19.33
#